data_6790b5b6bb554b29a1c23456a13b1cea
#
_entry.id   6790b5b6bb554b29a1c23456a13b1cea
#
_cell.length_a   1.000
_cell.length_b   1.000
_cell.length_c   1.000
_cell.angle_alpha   90.00
_cell.angle_beta   90.00
_cell.angle_gamma   90.00
#
_symmetry.space_group_name_H-M   'P 1'
#
loop_
_entity.id
_entity.type
_entity.pdbx_description
1 polymer ?
#
loop_
_entity_poly.entity_id
_entity_poly.type
_entity_poly.pdbx_seq_one_letter_code
_entity_poly.pdbx_strand_id
1 'polypeptide(L)'
;MTSAANKIRKAQTNDPELIAQINKISTVAAAMWMTVVGTLGILFLPLMVGGIISELGFTEKLAGYIAAAEMAGVAVVSGLGVFWVRRINWVTIAILSTVLFIAANWISTGVTEYWPMFASRFLVGAASGALLAIGLACQSDSKNADRIFGYWVACQMAVSSAGYILLPGVRATWGLDGFLFALIILGLTAFVSIVFLPARGLNRASAQEKQANKILTSALALGGALFFFMAQGGLWAFLERLEHSCMLSKLLFFFQI
;
A
#
# COMPACT_ATOMS: atom_id res chain seq x y z
N MET A 1 -39.95 -10.80 7.96
CA MET A 1 -39.01 -9.84 7.36
C MET A 1 -37.67 -10.42 6.90
N THR A 2 -37.33 -11.64 7.28
CA THR A 2 -36.01 -12.30 6.99
C THR A 2 -35.88 -12.87 5.56
N SER A 3 -36.98 -13.27 4.90
CA SER A 3 -36.94 -13.93 3.58
C SER A 3 -36.63 -12.97 2.41
N ALA A 4 -37.20 -11.77 2.41
CA ALA A 4 -36.97 -10.77 1.36
C ALA A 4 -35.57 -10.20 1.43
N ALA A 5 -35.08 -9.90 2.63
CA ALA A 5 -33.70 -9.43 2.84
C ALA A 5 -32.65 -10.49 2.43
N ASN A 6 -32.94 -11.77 2.68
CA ASN A 6 -32.07 -12.89 2.29
C ASN A 6 -32.10 -13.12 0.76
N LYS A 7 -33.24 -12.88 0.11
CA LYS A 7 -33.40 -12.96 -1.35
C LYS A 7 -32.67 -11.81 -2.06
N ILE A 8 -32.75 -10.59 -1.52
CA ILE A 8 -32.02 -9.41 -2.00
C ILE A 8 -30.50 -9.62 -1.79
N ARG A 9 -30.10 -10.16 -0.63
CA ARG A 9 -28.72 -10.47 -0.30
C ARG A 9 -28.14 -11.58 -1.21
N LYS A 10 -28.93 -12.61 -1.55
CA LYS A 10 -28.54 -13.66 -2.51
C LYS A 10 -28.49 -13.15 -3.95
N ALA A 11 -29.38 -12.26 -4.35
CA ALA A 11 -29.37 -11.64 -5.68
C ALA A 11 -28.14 -10.74 -5.88
N GLN A 12 -27.68 -10.03 -4.82
CA GLN A 12 -26.46 -9.21 -4.87
C GLN A 12 -25.17 -10.04 -4.89
N THR A 13 -25.19 -11.32 -4.48
CA THR A 13 -24.01 -12.20 -4.47
C THR A 13 -23.64 -12.76 -5.84
N ASN A 14 -24.58 -12.76 -6.77
CA ASN A 14 -24.42 -13.37 -8.10
C ASN A 14 -24.82 -12.42 -9.23
N ASP A 15 -24.59 -11.10 -9.06
CA ASP A 15 -24.84 -10.15 -10.16
C ASP A 15 -23.83 -10.42 -11.29
N PRO A 16 -24.30 -10.94 -12.46
CA PRO A 16 -23.42 -11.29 -13.57
C PRO A 16 -22.69 -10.07 -14.13
N GLU A 17 -23.29 -8.89 -14.05
CA GLU A 17 -22.70 -7.64 -14.54
C GLU A 17 -21.52 -7.22 -13.66
N LEU A 18 -21.67 -7.30 -12.34
CA LEU A 18 -20.57 -7.00 -11.39
C LEU A 18 -19.43 -7.99 -11.56
N ILE A 19 -19.71 -9.28 -11.72
CA ILE A 19 -18.68 -10.30 -11.99
C ILE A 19 -17.96 -10.00 -13.30
N ALA A 20 -18.70 -9.63 -14.35
CA ALA A 20 -18.13 -9.27 -15.64
C ALA A 20 -17.27 -8.00 -15.52
N GLN A 21 -17.73 -6.99 -14.77
CA GLN A 21 -16.98 -5.75 -14.53
C GLN A 21 -15.66 -6.01 -13.78
N ILE A 22 -15.69 -6.80 -12.70
CA ILE A 22 -14.47 -7.12 -11.91
C ILE A 22 -13.43 -7.85 -12.76
N ASN A 23 -13.87 -8.68 -13.71
CA ASN A 23 -12.96 -9.44 -14.58
C ASN A 23 -12.55 -8.69 -15.87
N LYS A 24 -12.98 -7.46 -16.08
CA LYS A 24 -12.47 -6.62 -17.18
C LYS A 24 -10.98 -6.32 -16.96
N ILE A 25 -10.20 -6.36 -18.02
CA ILE A 25 -8.75 -6.07 -17.98
C ILE A 25 -8.50 -4.69 -17.41
N SER A 26 -9.33 -3.69 -17.78
CA SER A 26 -9.22 -2.32 -17.24
C SER A 26 -9.42 -2.26 -15.73
N THR A 27 -10.39 -2.98 -15.19
CA THR A 27 -10.65 -3.04 -13.74
C THR A 27 -9.53 -3.76 -13.00
N VAL A 28 -9.04 -4.86 -13.55
CA VAL A 28 -7.91 -5.61 -12.96
C VAL A 28 -6.64 -4.74 -12.96
N ALA A 29 -6.31 -4.10 -14.08
CA ALA A 29 -5.15 -3.21 -14.17
C ALA A 29 -5.29 -2.02 -13.21
N ALA A 30 -6.49 -1.43 -13.10
CA ALA A 30 -6.77 -0.34 -12.18
C ALA A 30 -6.60 -0.78 -10.70
N ALA A 31 -7.10 -1.95 -10.33
CA ALA A 31 -6.94 -2.49 -8.99
C ALA A 31 -5.46 -2.78 -8.66
N MET A 32 -4.71 -3.34 -9.61
CA MET A 32 -3.27 -3.56 -9.46
C MET A 32 -2.52 -2.24 -9.27
N TRP A 33 -2.78 -1.23 -10.11
CA TRP A 33 -2.13 0.07 -10.01
C TRP A 33 -2.48 0.79 -8.71
N MET A 34 -3.74 0.75 -8.28
CA MET A 34 -4.15 1.30 -7.00
C MET A 34 -3.40 0.64 -5.83
N THR A 35 -3.20 -0.67 -5.88
CA THR A 35 -2.41 -1.40 -4.87
C THR A 35 -0.94 -0.95 -4.90
N VAL A 36 -0.36 -0.73 -6.09
CA VAL A 36 1.00 -0.18 -6.21
C VAL A 36 1.10 1.20 -5.59
N VAL A 37 0.15 2.12 -5.90
CA VAL A 37 0.12 3.45 -5.28
C VAL A 37 -0.03 3.36 -3.76
N GLY A 38 -0.88 2.46 -3.25
CA GLY A 38 -1.03 2.20 -1.82
C GLY A 38 0.23 1.63 -1.14
N THR A 39 1.21 1.13 -1.91
CA THR A 39 2.47 0.61 -1.36
C THR A 39 3.67 1.54 -1.58
N LEU A 40 3.51 2.71 -2.21
CA LEU A 40 4.63 3.62 -2.53
C LEU A 40 5.45 4.01 -1.29
N GLY A 41 4.79 4.32 -0.18
CA GLY A 41 5.47 4.64 1.08
C GLY A 41 6.33 3.50 1.60
N ILE A 42 5.85 2.26 1.49
CA ILE A 42 6.62 1.06 1.86
C ILE A 42 7.80 0.85 0.92
N LEU A 43 7.56 0.98 -0.39
CA LEU A 43 8.58 0.74 -1.42
C LEU A 43 9.76 1.71 -1.29
N PHE A 44 9.48 2.98 -1.01
CA PHE A 44 10.50 4.04 -0.96
C PHE A 44 10.82 4.51 0.46
N LEU A 45 10.48 3.70 1.48
CA LEU A 45 10.75 3.98 2.88
C LEU A 45 12.24 4.27 3.17
N PRO A 46 13.22 3.52 2.62
CA PRO A 46 14.64 3.83 2.83
C PRO A 46 15.04 5.23 2.35
N LEU A 47 14.56 5.63 1.15
CA LEU A 47 14.85 6.95 0.60
C LEU A 47 14.25 8.07 1.46
N MET A 48 13.05 7.85 2.00
CA MET A 48 12.40 8.78 2.92
C MET A 48 13.16 8.90 4.24
N VAL A 49 13.50 7.78 4.87
CA VAL A 49 14.26 7.74 6.13
C VAL A 49 15.61 8.42 5.95
N GLY A 50 16.34 8.08 4.88
CA GLY A 50 17.60 8.70 4.54
C GLY A 50 17.49 10.22 4.37
N GLY A 51 16.43 10.73 3.71
CA GLY A 51 16.13 12.16 3.54
C GLY A 51 15.87 12.84 4.88
N ILE A 52 15.02 12.27 5.71
CA ILE A 52 14.69 12.79 7.05
C ILE A 52 15.94 12.94 7.91
N ILE A 53 16.87 11.97 7.86
CA ILE A 53 18.12 12.03 8.66
C ILE A 53 19.09 13.05 8.07
N SER A 54 19.32 13.01 6.75
CA SER A 54 20.37 13.83 6.12
C SER A 54 19.99 15.30 5.96
N GLU A 55 18.72 15.60 5.77
CA GLU A 55 18.25 16.95 5.43
C GLU A 55 17.56 17.66 6.60
N LEU A 56 16.78 16.92 7.40
CA LEU A 56 16.13 17.50 8.58
C LEU A 56 16.96 17.34 9.86
N GLY A 57 18.06 16.61 9.82
CA GLY A 57 18.96 16.42 10.96
C GLY A 57 18.36 15.58 12.09
N PHE A 58 17.30 14.81 11.84
CA PHE A 58 16.73 13.93 12.86
C PHE A 58 17.66 12.75 13.15
N THR A 59 17.67 12.32 14.39
CA THR A 59 18.39 11.10 14.78
C THR A 59 17.75 9.88 14.11
N GLU A 60 18.53 8.82 13.90
CA GLU A 60 18.04 7.55 13.34
C GLU A 60 16.83 7.01 14.12
N LYS A 61 16.83 7.19 15.45
CA LYS A 61 15.73 6.80 16.33
C LYS A 61 14.44 7.56 16.00
N LEU A 62 14.50 8.87 15.81
CA LEU A 62 13.32 9.70 15.48
C LEU A 62 12.82 9.41 14.07
N ALA A 63 13.72 9.28 13.11
CA ALA A 63 13.38 8.90 11.74
C ALA A 63 12.72 7.51 11.68
N GLY A 64 13.23 6.56 12.48
CA GLY A 64 12.61 5.24 12.64
C GLY A 64 11.20 5.30 13.22
N TYR A 65 10.93 6.18 14.19
CA TYR A 65 9.57 6.36 14.71
C TYR A 65 8.63 6.99 13.67
N ILE A 66 9.11 7.92 12.85
CA ILE A 66 8.34 8.52 11.74
C ILE A 66 7.99 7.44 10.70
N ALA A 67 8.96 6.60 10.33
CA ALA A 67 8.73 5.45 9.45
C ALA A 67 7.72 4.46 10.06
N ALA A 68 7.85 4.17 11.35
CA ALA A 68 6.92 3.30 12.07
C ALA A 68 5.50 3.89 12.13
N ALA A 69 5.35 5.21 12.22
CA ALA A 69 4.04 5.88 12.17
C ALA A 69 3.34 5.65 10.82
N GLU A 70 4.07 5.76 9.71
CA GLU A 70 3.52 5.49 8.37
C GLU A 70 3.10 4.01 8.25
N MET A 71 3.96 3.08 8.67
CA MET A 71 3.63 1.65 8.67
C MET A 71 2.45 1.32 9.59
N ALA A 72 2.35 1.98 10.75
CA ALA A 72 1.22 1.82 11.66
C ALA A 72 -0.09 2.31 11.01
N GLY A 73 -0.06 3.44 10.29
CA GLY A 73 -1.21 3.92 9.52
C GLY A 73 -1.68 2.89 8.49
N VAL A 74 -0.74 2.34 7.69
CA VAL A 74 -1.05 1.25 6.73
C VAL A 74 -1.66 0.05 7.46
N ALA A 75 -1.01 -0.43 8.50
CA ALA A 75 -1.42 -1.64 9.22
C ALA A 75 -2.81 -1.50 9.87
N VAL A 76 -3.07 -0.37 10.53
CA VAL A 76 -4.35 -0.09 11.18
C VAL A 76 -5.48 -0.06 10.16
N VAL A 77 -5.36 0.73 9.09
CA VAL A 77 -6.46 0.92 8.14
C VAL A 77 -6.66 -0.31 7.26
N SER A 78 -5.59 -0.94 6.77
CA SER A 78 -5.70 -2.17 5.97
C SER A 78 -6.15 -3.36 6.81
N GLY A 79 -5.67 -3.48 8.07
CA GLY A 79 -6.09 -4.53 8.99
C GLY A 79 -7.56 -4.40 9.36
N LEU A 80 -8.04 -3.19 9.65
CA LEU A 80 -9.45 -2.92 9.86
C LEU A 80 -10.28 -3.06 8.57
N GLY A 81 -9.65 -3.20 7.42
CA GLY A 81 -10.27 -3.44 6.11
C GLY A 81 -11.28 -4.58 6.10
N VAL A 82 -11.03 -5.62 6.91
CA VAL A 82 -11.95 -6.76 7.09
C VAL A 82 -13.36 -6.31 7.51
N PHE A 83 -13.47 -5.23 8.27
CA PHE A 83 -14.75 -4.74 8.79
C PHE A 83 -15.46 -3.77 7.85
N TRP A 84 -14.70 -2.99 7.04
CA TRP A 84 -15.29 -1.90 6.26
C TRP A 84 -15.25 -2.12 4.75
N VAL A 85 -14.23 -2.82 4.19
CA VAL A 85 -14.02 -2.90 2.72
C VAL A 85 -15.21 -3.50 1.97
N ARG A 86 -15.98 -4.40 2.59
CA ARG A 86 -17.17 -5.03 2.01
C ARG A 86 -18.47 -4.25 2.26
N ARG A 87 -18.45 -3.16 3.02
CA ARG A 87 -19.64 -2.41 3.44
C ARG A 87 -19.73 -1.04 2.81
N ILE A 88 -18.64 -0.50 2.31
CA ILE A 88 -18.51 0.88 1.86
C ILE A 88 -18.30 0.91 0.34
N ASN A 89 -18.66 2.02 -0.29
CA ASN A 89 -18.42 2.25 -1.72
C ASN A 89 -16.91 2.42 -1.97
N TRP A 90 -16.34 1.54 -2.80
CA TRP A 90 -14.91 1.52 -3.09
C TRP A 90 -14.43 2.78 -3.80
N VAL A 91 -15.24 3.30 -4.74
CA VAL A 91 -14.92 4.53 -5.48
C VAL A 91 -14.80 5.72 -4.53
N THR A 92 -15.76 5.88 -3.61
CA THR A 92 -15.76 6.98 -2.63
C THR A 92 -14.54 6.92 -1.72
N ILE A 93 -14.24 5.74 -1.17
CA ILE A 93 -13.07 5.60 -0.28
C ILE A 93 -11.76 5.77 -1.06
N ALA A 94 -11.68 5.27 -2.29
CA ALA A 94 -10.50 5.45 -3.11
C ALA A 94 -10.23 6.93 -3.42
N ILE A 95 -11.28 7.72 -3.73
CA ILE A 95 -11.16 9.18 -3.91
C ILE A 95 -10.67 9.84 -2.63
N LEU A 96 -11.34 9.59 -1.49
CA LEU A 96 -10.99 10.20 -0.21
C LEU A 96 -9.56 9.83 0.21
N SER A 97 -9.17 8.58 0.03
CA SER A 97 -7.83 8.10 0.37
C SER A 97 -6.77 8.70 -0.56
N THR A 98 -7.04 8.82 -1.87
CA THR A 98 -6.11 9.47 -2.80
C THR A 98 -5.94 10.95 -2.47
N VAL A 99 -7.02 11.66 -2.17
CA VAL A 99 -6.96 13.07 -1.73
C VAL A 99 -6.18 13.19 -0.42
N LEU A 100 -6.45 12.31 0.56
CA LEU A 100 -5.72 12.31 1.83
C LEU A 100 -4.23 11.99 1.63
N PHE A 101 -3.89 11.03 0.76
CA PHE A 101 -2.49 10.70 0.42
C PHE A 101 -1.75 11.90 -0.14
N ILE A 102 -2.35 12.60 -1.10
CA ILE A 102 -1.78 13.79 -1.72
C ILE A 102 -1.65 14.92 -0.71
N ALA A 103 -2.72 15.23 0.04
CA ALA A 103 -2.72 16.31 1.02
C ALA A 103 -1.72 16.07 2.14
N ALA A 104 -1.63 14.84 2.67
CA ALA A 104 -0.69 14.50 3.74
C ALA A 104 0.77 14.52 3.26
N ASN A 105 1.06 14.09 2.03
CA ASN A 105 2.39 14.27 1.43
C ASN A 105 2.70 15.77 1.21
N TRP A 106 1.75 16.55 0.73
CA TRP A 106 1.89 18.00 0.58
C TRP A 106 2.16 18.69 1.92
N ILE A 107 1.40 18.37 2.96
CA ILE A 107 1.63 18.89 4.31
C ILE A 107 3.03 18.54 4.81
N SER A 108 3.57 17.36 4.43
CA SER A 108 4.91 16.96 4.84
C SER A 108 6.03 17.75 4.16
N THR A 109 5.76 18.45 3.04
CA THR A 109 6.75 19.32 2.40
C THR A 109 6.97 20.56 3.28
N GLY A 110 8.21 20.94 3.48
CA GLY A 110 8.58 22.08 4.32
C GLY A 110 8.41 21.88 5.83
N VAL A 111 7.98 20.68 6.29
CA VAL A 111 7.91 20.37 7.72
C VAL A 111 9.27 19.99 8.25
N THR A 112 9.76 20.75 9.24
CA THR A 112 11.04 20.52 9.92
C THR A 112 10.89 20.01 11.35
N GLU A 113 9.65 20.01 11.88
CA GLU A 113 9.35 19.58 13.23
C GLU A 113 8.92 18.11 13.30
N TYR A 114 9.30 17.45 14.40
CA TYR A 114 9.05 16.01 14.59
C TYR A 114 7.55 15.65 14.60
N TRP A 115 6.73 16.34 15.44
CA TRP A 115 5.33 15.93 15.62
C TRP A 115 4.45 16.15 14.38
N PRO A 116 4.55 17.26 13.65
CA PRO A 116 3.84 17.42 12.39
C PRO A 116 4.27 16.39 11.34
N MET A 117 5.57 16.08 11.25
CA MET A 117 6.08 15.05 10.35
C MET A 117 5.53 13.67 10.72
N PHE A 118 5.58 13.30 12.00
CA PHE A 118 5.03 12.04 12.51
C PHE A 118 3.53 11.89 12.17
N ALA A 119 2.73 12.93 12.44
CA ALA A 119 1.30 12.92 12.19
C ALA A 119 0.98 12.83 10.68
N SER A 120 1.68 13.61 9.85
CA SER A 120 1.48 13.58 8.40
C SER A 120 1.86 12.22 7.80
N ARG A 121 2.95 11.59 8.25
CA ARG A 121 3.33 10.24 7.80
C ARG A 121 2.32 9.18 8.22
N PHE A 122 1.77 9.27 9.43
CA PHE A 122 0.68 8.37 9.84
C PHE A 122 -0.55 8.52 8.91
N LEU A 123 -0.92 9.75 8.53
CA LEU A 123 -2.04 9.99 7.60
C LEU A 123 -1.74 9.46 6.19
N VAL A 124 -0.51 9.62 5.69
CA VAL A 124 -0.08 9.00 4.42
C VAL A 124 -0.24 7.50 4.49
N GLY A 125 0.24 6.88 5.58
CA GLY A 125 0.08 5.45 5.82
C GLY A 125 -1.39 5.01 5.88
N ALA A 126 -2.24 5.75 6.57
CA ALA A 126 -3.68 5.46 6.66
C ALA A 126 -4.36 5.50 5.28
N ALA A 127 -4.05 6.51 4.47
CA ALA A 127 -4.54 6.62 3.10
C ALA A 127 -4.04 5.47 2.22
N SER A 128 -2.74 5.16 2.30
CA SER A 128 -2.10 4.03 1.62
C SER A 128 -2.75 2.70 1.97
N GLY A 129 -2.99 2.48 3.26
CA GLY A 129 -3.65 1.26 3.76
C GLY A 129 -5.07 1.07 3.22
N ALA A 130 -5.82 2.16 3.03
CA ALA A 130 -7.16 2.08 2.43
C ALA A 130 -7.09 1.74 0.93
N LEU A 131 -6.20 2.39 0.17
CA LEU A 131 -5.99 2.07 -1.26
C LEU A 131 -5.54 0.62 -1.45
N LEU A 132 -4.62 0.16 -0.61
CA LEU A 132 -4.13 -1.22 -0.56
C LEU A 132 -5.29 -2.20 -0.30
N ALA A 133 -6.11 -1.95 0.72
CA ALA A 133 -7.22 -2.82 1.08
C ALA A 133 -8.26 -2.95 -0.04
N ILE A 134 -8.62 -1.85 -0.72
CA ILE A 134 -9.56 -1.86 -1.85
C ILE A 134 -8.96 -2.60 -3.04
N GLY A 135 -7.71 -2.29 -3.42
CA GLY A 135 -7.04 -2.92 -4.54
C GLY A 135 -6.91 -4.43 -4.37
N LEU A 136 -6.46 -4.89 -3.19
CA LEU A 136 -6.36 -6.32 -2.86
C LEU A 136 -7.74 -7.00 -2.82
N ALA A 137 -8.77 -6.34 -2.29
CA ALA A 137 -10.14 -6.87 -2.28
C ALA A 137 -10.66 -7.07 -3.70
N CYS A 138 -10.45 -6.10 -4.60
CA CYS A 138 -10.86 -6.19 -6.00
C CYS A 138 -10.10 -7.31 -6.72
N GLN A 139 -8.79 -7.41 -6.55
CA GLN A 139 -7.96 -8.49 -7.12
C GLN A 139 -8.41 -9.86 -6.63
N SER A 140 -8.70 -9.99 -5.33
CA SER A 140 -9.17 -11.26 -4.74
C SER A 140 -10.53 -11.71 -5.27
N ASP A 141 -11.37 -10.78 -5.74
CA ASP A 141 -12.70 -11.08 -6.28
C ASP A 141 -12.66 -11.53 -7.75
N SER A 142 -11.54 -11.41 -8.43
CA SER A 142 -11.37 -11.86 -9.82
C SER A 142 -11.32 -13.38 -9.95
N LYS A 143 -11.61 -13.90 -11.15
CA LYS A 143 -11.58 -15.34 -11.45
C LYS A 143 -10.19 -15.97 -11.30
N ASN A 144 -9.15 -15.21 -11.63
CA ASN A 144 -7.76 -15.66 -11.63
C ASN A 144 -6.92 -14.88 -10.61
N ALA A 145 -7.39 -14.80 -9.36
CA ALA A 145 -6.79 -14.01 -8.30
C ALA A 145 -5.27 -14.28 -8.15
N ASP A 146 -4.86 -15.54 -8.09
CA ASP A 146 -3.44 -15.91 -7.90
C ASP A 146 -2.54 -15.35 -9.01
N ARG A 147 -3.00 -15.42 -10.26
CA ARG A 147 -2.26 -14.88 -11.40
C ARG A 147 -2.19 -13.34 -11.37
N ILE A 148 -3.27 -12.69 -10.95
CA ILE A 148 -3.34 -11.24 -10.83
C ILE A 148 -2.43 -10.76 -9.71
N PHE A 149 -2.37 -11.46 -8.58
CA PHE A 149 -1.40 -11.17 -7.52
C PHE A 149 0.04 -11.30 -8.01
N GLY A 150 0.36 -12.31 -8.82
CA GLY A 150 1.67 -12.44 -9.46
C GLY A 150 2.01 -11.24 -10.36
N TYR A 151 1.08 -10.79 -11.19
CA TYR A 151 1.26 -9.61 -12.04
C TYR A 151 1.39 -8.32 -11.22
N TRP A 152 0.62 -8.17 -10.14
CA TRP A 152 0.76 -7.04 -9.23
C TRP A 152 2.16 -6.99 -8.60
N VAL A 153 2.68 -8.10 -8.08
CA VAL A 153 4.04 -8.16 -7.52
C VAL A 153 5.08 -7.78 -8.57
N ALA A 154 4.97 -8.30 -9.80
CA ALA A 154 5.88 -7.94 -10.90
C ALA A 154 5.81 -6.45 -11.23
N CYS A 155 4.61 -5.85 -11.31
CA CYS A 155 4.41 -4.42 -11.53
C CYS A 155 5.03 -3.59 -10.39
N GLN A 156 4.81 -4.00 -9.13
CA GLN A 156 5.38 -3.37 -7.95
C GLN A 156 6.92 -3.39 -7.98
N MET A 157 7.54 -4.50 -8.36
CA MET A 157 8.99 -4.61 -8.49
C MET A 157 9.52 -3.71 -9.61
N ALA A 158 8.83 -3.63 -10.74
CA ALA A 158 9.21 -2.74 -11.85
C ALA A 158 9.15 -1.26 -11.41
N VAL A 159 8.08 -0.84 -10.74
CA VAL A 159 7.94 0.53 -10.21
C VAL A 159 9.00 0.81 -9.15
N SER A 160 9.28 -0.13 -8.26
CA SER A 160 10.34 -0.01 -7.25
C SER A 160 11.71 0.18 -7.90
N SER A 161 12.06 -0.67 -8.88
CA SER A 161 13.34 -0.57 -9.59
C SER A 161 13.49 0.77 -10.32
N ALA A 162 12.46 1.20 -11.05
CA ALA A 162 12.46 2.50 -11.71
C ALA A 162 12.60 3.65 -10.71
N GLY A 163 11.90 3.57 -9.57
CA GLY A 163 11.97 4.57 -8.52
C GLY A 163 13.36 4.65 -7.88
N TYR A 164 14.01 3.53 -7.59
CA TYR A 164 15.38 3.53 -7.03
C TYR A 164 16.44 4.04 -8.01
N ILE A 165 16.16 4.01 -9.32
CA ILE A 165 17.04 4.63 -10.33
C ILE A 165 16.79 6.15 -10.42
N LEU A 166 15.53 6.58 -10.38
CA LEU A 166 15.15 7.97 -10.66
C LEU A 166 15.10 8.87 -9.41
N LEU A 167 14.53 8.38 -8.30
CA LEU A 167 14.25 9.20 -7.12
C LEU A 167 15.52 9.70 -6.39
N PRO A 168 16.65 8.98 -6.34
CA PRO A 168 17.88 9.54 -5.79
C PRO A 168 18.35 10.79 -6.52
N GLY A 169 18.22 10.84 -7.86
CA GLY A 169 18.52 12.02 -8.65
C GLY A 169 17.57 13.19 -8.36
N VAL A 170 16.27 12.92 -8.21
CA VAL A 170 15.28 13.91 -7.80
C VAL A 170 15.60 14.47 -6.42
N ARG A 171 15.93 13.61 -5.47
CA ARG A 171 16.30 14.01 -4.12
C ARG A 171 17.63 14.82 -4.11
N ALA A 172 18.60 14.44 -4.90
CA ALA A 172 19.87 15.16 -4.99
C ALA A 172 19.70 16.60 -5.52
N THR A 173 18.70 16.85 -6.37
CA THR A 173 18.45 18.17 -6.96
C THR A 173 17.47 19.03 -6.16
N TRP A 174 16.42 18.43 -5.60
CA TRP A 174 15.30 19.14 -4.96
C TRP A 174 15.05 18.70 -3.51
N GLY A 175 15.97 17.93 -2.92
CA GLY A 175 15.88 17.48 -1.54
C GLY A 175 14.72 16.53 -1.26
N LEU A 176 14.39 16.41 0.03
CA LEU A 176 13.28 15.60 0.52
C LEU A 176 11.94 16.07 -0.06
N ASP A 177 11.74 17.39 -0.21
CA ASP A 177 10.51 17.93 -0.79
C ASP A 177 10.31 17.46 -2.23
N GLY A 178 11.38 17.43 -3.05
CA GLY A 178 11.30 16.88 -4.41
C GLY A 178 10.90 15.41 -4.44
N PHE A 179 11.40 14.62 -3.51
CA PHE A 179 10.98 13.23 -3.34
C PHE A 179 9.49 13.13 -2.97
N LEU A 180 9.01 13.97 -2.04
CA LEU A 180 7.59 14.00 -1.65
C LEU A 180 6.69 14.44 -2.80
N PHE A 181 7.12 15.42 -3.61
CA PHE A 181 6.41 15.81 -4.83
C PHE A 181 6.33 14.67 -5.85
N ALA A 182 7.39 13.88 -6.00
CA ALA A 182 7.34 12.71 -6.87
C ALA A 182 6.29 11.68 -6.40
N LEU A 183 6.16 11.45 -5.09
CA LEU A 183 5.10 10.60 -4.52
C LEU A 183 3.71 11.18 -4.77
N ILE A 184 3.53 12.50 -4.69
CA ILE A 184 2.27 13.19 -5.01
C ILE A 184 1.90 12.96 -6.48
N ILE A 185 2.85 13.13 -7.40
CA ILE A 185 2.62 12.92 -8.84
C ILE A 185 2.21 11.46 -9.11
N LEU A 186 2.90 10.50 -8.49
CA LEU A 186 2.51 9.08 -8.58
C LEU A 186 1.13 8.84 -7.96
N GLY A 187 0.84 9.47 -6.83
CA GLY A 187 -0.48 9.40 -6.18
C GLY A 187 -1.61 9.92 -7.07
N LEU A 188 -1.38 11.00 -7.82
CA LEU A 188 -2.35 11.56 -8.77
C LEU A 188 -2.77 10.54 -9.83
N THR A 189 -1.88 9.64 -10.23
CA THR A 189 -2.22 8.59 -11.20
C THR A 189 -3.27 7.61 -10.68
N ALA A 190 -3.49 7.51 -9.37
CA ALA A 190 -4.55 6.70 -8.80
C ALA A 190 -5.95 7.16 -9.23
N PHE A 191 -6.16 8.46 -9.51
CA PHE A 191 -7.45 8.96 -10.01
C PHE A 191 -7.85 8.31 -11.34
N VAL A 192 -6.88 8.04 -12.21
CA VAL A 192 -7.14 7.32 -13.47
C VAL A 192 -7.66 5.90 -13.19
N SER A 193 -7.11 5.23 -12.17
CA SER A 193 -7.54 3.90 -11.77
C SER A 193 -8.95 3.88 -11.20
N ILE A 194 -9.33 4.92 -10.46
CA ILE A 194 -10.63 5.00 -9.80
C ILE A 194 -11.80 4.94 -10.80
N VAL A 195 -11.62 5.50 -12.01
CA VAL A 195 -12.63 5.50 -13.07
C VAL A 195 -13.05 4.07 -13.47
N PHE A 196 -12.15 3.12 -13.37
CA PHE A 196 -12.38 1.73 -13.77
C PHE A 196 -12.76 0.81 -12.61
N LEU A 197 -12.79 1.31 -11.37
CA LEU A 197 -13.15 0.50 -10.21
C LEU A 197 -14.65 0.24 -10.14
N PRO A 198 -15.07 -0.96 -9.70
CA PRO A 198 -16.45 -1.22 -9.34
C PRO A 198 -16.78 -0.50 -8.02
N ALA A 199 -18.03 -0.08 -7.88
CA ALA A 199 -18.48 0.58 -6.65
C ALA A 199 -18.47 -0.36 -5.42
N ARG A 200 -18.55 -1.68 -5.63
CA ARG A 200 -18.61 -2.69 -4.57
C ARG A 200 -17.92 -3.98 -5.00
N GLY A 201 -17.45 -4.75 -4.02
CA GLY A 201 -16.93 -6.09 -4.23
C GLY A 201 -18.00 -7.18 -4.13
N LEU A 202 -17.60 -8.42 -4.44
CA LEU A 202 -18.44 -9.59 -4.29
C LEU A 202 -18.71 -9.90 -2.81
N ASN A 203 -19.95 -10.28 -2.49
CA ASN A 203 -20.27 -10.69 -1.12
C ASN A 203 -19.89 -12.17 -0.92
N ARG A 204 -18.81 -12.45 -0.21
CA ARG A 204 -18.29 -13.79 0.05
C ARG A 204 -18.79 -14.42 1.35
N ALA A 205 -19.92 -13.98 1.90
CA ALA A 205 -20.46 -14.49 3.17
C ALA A 205 -20.62 -16.03 3.20
N SER A 206 -20.82 -16.66 2.04
CA SER A 206 -20.98 -18.14 1.93
C SER A 206 -19.66 -18.93 1.85
N ALA A 207 -18.53 -18.27 1.57
CA ALA A 207 -17.23 -18.93 1.50
C ALA A 207 -16.57 -19.04 2.90
N GLN A 208 -16.92 -18.16 3.82
CA GLN A 208 -16.38 -18.09 5.16
C GLN A 208 -16.84 -19.27 6.05
N GLU A 209 -18.02 -19.80 5.81
CA GLU A 209 -18.58 -20.92 6.58
C GLU A 209 -17.79 -22.24 6.40
N LYS A 210 -17.18 -22.45 5.22
CA LYS A 210 -16.35 -23.63 4.93
C LYS A 210 -14.91 -23.55 5.48
N GLN A 211 -14.49 -22.38 5.91
CA GLN A 211 -13.11 -22.11 6.36
C GLN A 211 -12.96 -22.15 7.90
N ALA A 212 -14.07 -22.26 8.64
CA ALA A 212 -14.05 -22.28 10.10
C ALA A 212 -13.20 -23.42 10.71
N ASN A 213 -12.99 -24.53 9.99
CA ASN A 213 -12.22 -25.67 10.49
C ASN A 213 -10.68 -25.52 10.37
N LYS A 214 -10.16 -24.37 9.91
CA LYS A 214 -8.71 -24.14 9.72
C LYS A 214 -8.19 -22.91 10.48
N ILE A 215 -8.85 -22.50 11.56
CA ILE A 215 -8.50 -21.29 12.31
C ILE A 215 -7.05 -21.32 12.79
N LEU A 216 -6.58 -22.45 13.33
CA LEU A 216 -5.21 -22.57 13.83
C LEU A 216 -4.17 -22.44 12.70
N THR A 217 -4.39 -23.11 11.56
CA THR A 217 -3.49 -23.01 10.41
C THR A 217 -3.44 -21.60 9.84
N SER A 218 -4.60 -20.92 9.76
CA SER A 218 -4.68 -19.53 9.31
C SER A 218 -4.01 -18.56 10.30
N ALA A 219 -4.18 -18.79 11.61
CA ALA A 219 -3.53 -17.99 12.64
C ALA A 219 -2.01 -18.14 12.63
N LEU A 220 -1.50 -19.36 12.45
CA LEU A 220 -0.07 -19.65 12.34
C LEU A 220 0.53 -19.02 11.06
N ALA A 221 -0.19 -19.11 9.93
CA ALA A 221 0.25 -18.48 8.68
C ALA A 221 0.29 -16.96 8.79
N LEU A 222 -0.73 -16.33 9.40
CA LEU A 222 -0.77 -14.89 9.66
C LEU A 222 0.33 -14.47 10.64
N GLY A 223 0.56 -15.24 11.70
CA GLY A 223 1.64 -15.00 12.66
C GLY A 223 3.01 -15.06 11.98
N GLY A 224 3.27 -16.08 11.18
CA GLY A 224 4.51 -16.21 10.42
C GLY A 224 4.72 -15.06 9.43
N ALA A 225 3.67 -14.67 8.70
CA ALA A 225 3.71 -13.51 7.81
C ALA A 225 3.99 -12.22 8.58
N LEU A 226 3.36 -12.01 9.73
CA LEU A 226 3.60 -10.85 10.59
C LEU A 226 5.07 -10.75 10.99
N PHE A 227 5.66 -11.81 11.55
CA PHE A 227 7.07 -11.82 11.93
C PHE A 227 8.01 -11.59 10.76
N PHE A 228 7.72 -12.22 9.61
CA PHE A 228 8.51 -12.02 8.39
C PHE A 228 8.50 -10.55 7.94
N PHE A 229 7.32 -9.93 7.84
CA PHE A 229 7.21 -8.54 7.41
C PHE A 229 7.74 -7.55 8.45
N MET A 230 7.67 -7.85 9.74
CA MET A 230 8.32 -7.03 10.78
C MET A 230 9.84 -7.04 10.64
N ALA A 231 10.45 -8.21 10.47
CA ALA A 231 11.89 -8.33 10.28
C ALA A 231 12.34 -7.66 8.97
N GLN A 232 11.62 -7.91 7.87
CA GLN A 232 11.91 -7.30 6.57
C GLN A 232 11.76 -5.78 6.62
N GLY A 233 10.68 -5.26 7.25
CA GLY A 233 10.43 -3.82 7.34
C GLY A 233 11.52 -3.09 8.13
N GLY A 234 12.00 -3.67 9.24
CA GLY A 234 13.11 -3.10 10.00
C GLY A 234 14.41 -3.04 9.21
N LEU A 235 14.77 -4.14 8.53
CA LEU A 235 15.96 -4.16 7.69
C LEU A 235 15.83 -3.18 6.50
N TRP A 236 14.66 -3.18 5.84
CA TRP A 236 14.39 -2.37 4.67
C TRP A 236 14.45 -0.87 4.97
N ALA A 237 13.92 -0.42 6.10
CA ALA A 237 13.90 1.00 6.47
C ALA A 237 15.30 1.61 6.59
N PHE A 238 16.31 0.81 6.97
CA PHE A 238 17.68 1.28 7.16
C PHE A 238 18.65 0.80 6.08
N LEU A 239 18.17 0.25 4.98
CA LEU A 239 18.99 -0.31 3.91
C LEU A 239 19.97 0.73 3.33
N GLU A 240 19.53 1.96 3.08
CA GLU A 240 20.37 3.07 2.57
C GLU A 240 21.53 3.39 3.52
N ARG A 241 21.29 3.29 4.83
CA ARG A 241 22.33 3.51 5.84
C ARG A 241 23.33 2.37 5.93
N LEU A 242 22.89 1.14 5.76
CA LEU A 242 23.76 -0.03 5.75
C LEU A 242 24.71 -0.02 4.55
N GLU A 243 24.27 0.51 3.41
CA GLU A 243 25.12 0.69 2.23
C GLU A 243 26.28 1.67 2.49
N HIS A 244 26.03 2.78 3.21
CA HIS A 244 27.06 3.73 3.61
C HIS A 244 28.00 3.19 4.70
N SER A 245 27.59 2.18 5.47
CA SER A 245 28.33 1.67 6.62
C SER A 245 29.39 0.60 6.30
N CYS A 246 29.88 0.47 5.07
CA CYS A 246 31.16 -0.20 4.80
C CYS A 246 31.18 -1.72 4.52
N MET A 247 30.08 -2.45 4.49
CA MET A 247 30.13 -3.86 4.10
C MET A 247 29.43 -4.21 2.78
N LEU A 248 28.32 -3.54 2.50
CA LEU A 248 27.52 -3.85 1.29
C LEU A 248 28.20 -3.29 0.02
N SER A 249 28.87 -2.16 0.08
CA SER A 249 29.58 -1.61 -1.09
C SER A 249 30.68 -2.57 -1.58
N LYS A 250 31.35 -3.27 -0.66
CA LYS A 250 32.34 -4.30 -1.01
C LYS A 250 31.68 -5.58 -1.54
N LEU A 251 30.52 -5.97 -1.04
CA LEU A 251 29.78 -7.14 -1.54
C LEU A 251 29.15 -6.86 -2.92
N LEU A 252 28.59 -5.70 -3.15
CA LEU A 252 28.06 -5.31 -4.47
C LEU A 252 29.19 -5.17 -5.50
N PHE A 253 30.36 -4.71 -5.11
CA PHE A 253 31.56 -4.70 -5.98
C PHE A 253 32.02 -6.11 -6.38
N PHE A 254 31.80 -7.10 -5.52
CA PHE A 254 32.13 -8.52 -5.80
C PHE A 254 31.11 -9.21 -6.70
N PHE A 255 29.87 -8.72 -6.79
CA PHE A 255 28.81 -9.25 -7.68
C PHE A 255 28.72 -8.52 -9.02
N GLN A 256 29.56 -7.52 -9.29
CA GLN A 256 29.67 -6.79 -10.55
C GLN A 256 30.78 -7.32 -11.47
N ILE A 257 31.37 -8.47 -11.15
CA ILE A 257 32.24 -9.27 -12.03
C ILE A 257 31.44 -10.54 -12.39
#